data_7263619f445fab631600b3e3d45f54cd
#
_entry.id   7263619f445fab631600b3e3d45f54cd
#
_cell.length_a   1.000
_cell.length_b   1.000
_cell.length_c   1.000
_cell.angle_alpha   90.00
_cell.angle_beta   90.00
_cell.angle_gamma   90.00
#
_symmetry.space_group_name_H-M   'P 1'
#
loop_
_entity.id
_entity.type
_entity.pdbx_description
1 polymer ?
#
loop_
_entity_poly.entity_id
_entity_poly.type
_entity_poly.pdbx_seq_one_letter_code
_entity_poly.pdbx_strand_id
1 'polypeptide(L)'
;MSDESAQVAAAIAGELRLLDPGVRASREVAGELLDPEFAEVGASGRRYTYEQCLAGLPDRAGASQDGPRHEPSGMTGVVLAPGLVQVTFEARLGDRRSRHSSLWRRRDEQSGWRMYYHHATVVPPGVE
;
A
#
# COMPACT_ATOMS: atom_id res chain seq x y z
N MET A 1 -1.44 -8.68 23.03
CA MET A 1 -1.76 -7.38 23.60
C MET A 1 -2.47 -6.50 22.58
N SER A 2 -3.32 -5.65 23.10
CA SER A 2 -4.10 -4.74 22.26
C SER A 2 -3.23 -3.83 21.42
N ASP A 3 -2.02 -3.47 21.90
CA ASP A 3 -1.15 -2.56 21.15
C ASP A 3 -0.71 -3.13 19.80
N GLU A 4 -0.32 -4.40 19.77
CA GLU A 4 0.07 -5.00 18.49
C GLU A 4 -1.12 -5.13 17.56
N SER A 5 -2.26 -5.57 18.08
CA SER A 5 -3.48 -5.66 17.28
C SER A 5 -3.90 -4.30 16.75
N ALA A 6 -3.79 -3.25 17.57
CA ALA A 6 -4.15 -1.90 17.15
C ALA A 6 -3.20 -1.38 16.07
N GLN A 7 -1.90 -1.67 16.19
CA GLN A 7 -0.93 -1.27 15.18
C GLN A 7 -1.20 -1.96 13.84
N VAL A 8 -1.45 -3.28 13.88
CA VAL A 8 -1.79 -4.03 12.67
C VAL A 8 -3.07 -3.48 12.04
N ALA A 9 -4.10 -3.23 12.85
CA ALA A 9 -5.37 -2.71 12.33
C ALA A 9 -5.18 -1.35 11.66
N ALA A 10 -4.36 -0.48 12.24
CA ALA A 10 -4.10 0.85 11.67
C ALA A 10 -3.36 0.74 10.34
N ALA A 11 -2.36 -0.14 10.26
CA ALA A 11 -1.61 -0.34 9.03
C ALA A 11 -2.50 -0.92 7.92
N ILE A 12 -3.32 -1.91 8.24
CA ILE A 12 -4.24 -2.50 7.28
C ILE A 12 -5.26 -1.47 6.79
N ALA A 13 -5.78 -0.65 7.70
CA ALA A 13 -6.72 0.40 7.32
C ALA A 13 -6.09 1.38 6.32
N GLY A 14 -4.84 1.76 6.54
CA GLY A 14 -4.11 2.60 5.61
C GLY A 14 -3.89 1.93 4.26
N GLU A 15 -3.52 0.66 4.28
CA GLU A 15 -3.32 -0.11 3.06
C GLU A 15 -4.60 -0.14 2.21
N LEU A 16 -5.74 -0.40 2.85
CA LEU A 16 -7.01 -0.46 2.15
C LEU A 16 -7.41 0.91 1.59
N ARG A 17 -7.11 1.99 2.31
CA ARG A 17 -7.36 3.33 1.80
C ARG A 17 -6.55 3.62 0.53
N LEU A 18 -5.30 3.19 0.48
CA LEU A 18 -4.45 3.41 -0.70
C LEU A 18 -4.90 2.58 -1.91
N LEU A 19 -5.73 1.57 -1.72
CA LEU A 19 -6.31 0.82 -2.83
C LEU A 19 -7.60 1.45 -3.34
N ASP A 20 -8.18 2.39 -2.61
CA ASP A 20 -9.41 3.05 -3.03
C ASP A 20 -9.15 4.02 -4.20
N PRO A 21 -9.93 3.93 -5.30
CA PRO A 21 -9.69 4.79 -6.45
C PRO A 21 -9.75 6.28 -6.14
N GLY A 22 -10.64 6.70 -5.25
CA GLY A 22 -10.75 8.11 -4.88
C GLY A 22 -9.51 8.62 -4.17
N VAL A 23 -8.89 7.79 -3.32
CA VAL A 23 -7.65 8.14 -2.64
C VAL A 23 -6.50 8.20 -3.65
N ARG A 24 -6.41 7.21 -4.55
CA ARG A 24 -5.36 7.16 -5.55
C ARG A 24 -5.44 8.35 -6.51
N ALA A 25 -6.62 8.86 -6.77
CA ALA A 25 -6.81 10.03 -7.63
C ALA A 25 -6.53 11.35 -6.91
N SER A 26 -6.38 11.34 -5.58
CA SER A 26 -6.17 12.54 -4.80
C SER A 26 -4.73 12.62 -4.29
N ARG A 27 -3.92 13.50 -4.89
CA ARG A 27 -2.55 13.73 -4.44
C ARG A 27 -2.48 14.10 -2.97
N GLU A 28 -3.42 14.93 -2.51
CA GLU A 28 -3.44 15.39 -1.12
C GLU A 28 -3.68 14.24 -0.15
N VAL A 29 -4.71 13.43 -0.41
CA VAL A 29 -5.06 12.33 0.50
C VAL A 29 -4.00 11.24 0.46
N ALA A 30 -3.54 10.86 -0.74
CA ALA A 30 -2.49 9.85 -0.86
C ALA A 30 -1.20 10.32 -0.18
N GLY A 31 -0.87 11.61 -0.30
CA GLY A 31 0.32 12.17 0.32
C GLY A 31 0.31 12.13 1.84
N GLU A 32 -0.89 12.13 2.44
CA GLU A 32 -1.01 11.99 3.89
C GLU A 32 -0.78 10.56 4.37
N LEU A 33 -0.94 9.59 3.46
CA LEU A 33 -0.76 8.17 3.79
C LEU A 33 0.64 7.67 3.51
N LEU A 34 1.43 8.41 2.72
CA LEU A 34 2.80 8.02 2.39
C LEU A 34 3.79 8.76 3.29
N ASP A 35 4.81 8.04 3.74
CA ASP A 35 5.91 8.63 4.49
C ASP A 35 6.73 9.51 3.54
N PRO A 36 7.25 10.67 4.00
CA PRO A 36 8.09 11.51 3.13
C PRO A 36 9.31 10.79 2.56
N GLU A 37 9.78 9.74 3.23
CA GLU A 37 10.90 8.92 2.75
C GLU A 37 10.45 7.69 1.97
N PHE A 38 9.19 7.68 1.57
CA PHE A 38 8.59 6.54 0.86
C PHE A 38 9.38 6.15 -0.39
N ALA A 39 9.52 4.83 -0.58
CA ALA A 39 10.06 4.27 -1.81
C ALA A 39 9.20 3.09 -2.22
N GLU A 40 9.05 2.90 -3.51
CA GLU A 40 8.26 1.80 -4.04
C GLU A 40 9.00 1.13 -5.18
N VAL A 41 8.88 -0.21 -5.23
CA VAL A 41 9.23 -0.98 -6.42
C VAL A 41 7.92 -1.57 -6.94
N GLY A 42 7.47 -1.09 -8.08
CA GLY A 42 6.23 -1.55 -8.67
C GLY A 42 6.35 -2.92 -9.31
N ALA A 43 5.22 -3.49 -9.69
CA ALA A 43 5.19 -4.84 -10.30
C ALA A 43 5.97 -4.91 -11.61
N SER A 44 6.21 -3.78 -12.26
CA SER A 44 7.02 -3.70 -13.48
C SER A 44 8.52 -3.70 -13.19
N GLY A 45 8.92 -3.60 -11.92
CA GLY A 45 10.30 -3.43 -11.52
C GLY A 45 10.74 -1.98 -11.42
N ARG A 46 9.89 -1.03 -11.78
CA ARG A 46 10.23 0.38 -11.74
C ARG A 46 10.23 0.89 -10.31
N ARG A 47 11.21 1.74 -9.99
CA ARG A 47 11.29 2.39 -8.68
C ARG A 47 10.61 3.75 -8.71
N TYR A 48 10.00 4.11 -7.57
CA TYR A 48 9.35 5.41 -7.39
C TYR A 48 9.75 5.99 -6.04
N THR A 49 10.08 7.29 -6.02
CA THR A 49 10.19 8.05 -4.78
C THR A 49 8.80 8.53 -4.37
N TYR A 50 8.74 9.17 -3.19
CA TYR A 50 7.50 9.81 -2.72
C TYR A 50 6.90 10.73 -3.80
N GLU A 51 7.71 11.66 -4.32
CA GLU A 51 7.22 12.61 -5.33
C GLU A 51 6.84 11.93 -6.64
N GLN A 52 7.63 10.98 -7.09
CA GLN A 52 7.33 10.25 -8.31
C GLN A 52 6.05 9.43 -8.18
N CYS A 53 5.84 8.82 -7.02
CA CYS A 53 4.63 8.06 -6.77
C CYS A 53 3.41 8.96 -6.81
N LEU A 54 3.45 10.08 -6.07
CA LEU A 54 2.32 11.00 -6.03
C LEU A 54 2.01 11.60 -7.40
N ALA A 55 3.04 11.92 -8.18
CA ALA A 55 2.84 12.51 -9.50
C ALA A 55 2.18 11.54 -10.47
N GLY A 56 2.51 10.24 -10.37
CA GLY A 56 1.99 9.24 -11.31
C GLY A 56 0.78 8.47 -10.84
N LEU A 57 0.47 8.50 -9.53
CA LEU A 57 -0.57 7.65 -8.98
C LEU A 57 -1.96 7.84 -9.59
N PRO A 58 -2.42 9.08 -9.87
CA PRO A 58 -3.74 9.26 -10.47
C PRO A 58 -3.87 8.67 -11.87
N ASP A 59 -2.77 8.47 -12.59
CA ASP A 59 -2.78 7.91 -13.93
C ASP A 59 -2.57 6.40 -13.94
N ARG A 60 -2.35 5.80 -12.79
CA ARG A 60 -2.11 4.36 -12.70
C ARG A 60 -3.42 3.60 -12.67
N ALA A 61 -3.37 2.34 -13.10
CA ALA A 61 -4.54 1.46 -13.03
C ALA A 61 -5.05 1.39 -11.59
N GLY A 62 -6.37 1.38 -11.44
CA GLY A 62 -6.99 1.35 -10.12
C GLY A 62 -7.34 2.73 -9.55
N ALA A 63 -6.98 3.81 -10.24
CA ALA A 63 -7.30 5.16 -9.79
C ALA A 63 -8.62 5.68 -10.37
N SER A 64 -9.18 5.02 -11.38
CA SER A 64 -10.43 5.44 -12.01
C SER A 64 -11.62 4.85 -11.27
N GLN A 65 -12.62 5.68 -10.99
CA GLN A 65 -13.86 5.22 -10.36
C GLN A 65 -14.64 4.27 -11.27
N ASP A 66 -14.49 4.42 -12.57
CA ASP A 66 -15.22 3.62 -13.56
C ASP A 66 -14.41 2.44 -14.08
N GLY A 67 -13.14 2.36 -13.72
CA GLY A 67 -12.26 1.31 -14.18
C GLY A 67 -12.14 0.16 -13.19
N PRO A 68 -11.27 -0.81 -13.50
CA PRO A 68 -11.03 -1.93 -12.58
C PRO A 68 -10.45 -1.44 -11.25
N ARG A 69 -10.86 -2.11 -10.18
CA ARG A 69 -10.35 -1.83 -8.83
C ARG A 69 -9.43 -2.94 -8.41
N HIS A 70 -8.44 -2.58 -7.58
CA HIS A 70 -7.64 -3.60 -6.91
C HIS A 70 -8.53 -4.35 -5.92
N GLU A 71 -8.49 -5.68 -6.00
CA GLU A 71 -9.26 -6.55 -5.11
C GLU A 71 -8.28 -7.32 -4.24
N PRO A 72 -8.07 -6.89 -2.99
CA PRO A 72 -7.10 -7.56 -2.12
C PRO A 72 -7.66 -8.83 -1.52
N SER A 73 -6.77 -9.77 -1.21
CA SER A 73 -7.12 -10.98 -0.49
C SER A 73 -5.94 -11.40 0.37
N GLY A 74 -6.25 -12.12 1.47
CA GLY A 74 -5.23 -12.65 2.35
C GLY A 74 -4.42 -11.57 3.07
N MET A 75 -5.00 -10.40 3.30
CA MET A 75 -4.26 -9.29 3.91
C MET A 75 -4.00 -9.57 5.38
N THR A 76 -2.72 -9.59 5.75
CA THR A 76 -2.28 -9.81 7.12
C THR A 76 -1.19 -8.82 7.47
N GLY A 77 -1.01 -8.59 8.77
CA GLY A 77 0.02 -7.69 9.27
C GLY A 77 0.78 -8.30 10.43
N VAL A 78 2.05 -7.94 10.52
CA VAL A 78 2.95 -8.38 11.60
C VAL A 78 3.69 -7.16 12.14
N VAL A 79 3.69 -6.99 13.46
CA VAL A 79 4.50 -5.95 14.09
C VAL A 79 5.95 -6.43 14.10
N LEU A 80 6.82 -5.72 13.39
CA LEU A 80 8.24 -6.03 13.35
C LEU A 80 9.00 -5.37 14.48
N ALA A 81 8.52 -4.20 14.91
CA ALA A 81 9.04 -3.43 16.03
C ALA A 81 7.95 -2.44 16.42
N PRO A 82 7.98 -1.85 17.61
CA PRO A 82 6.99 -0.82 17.95
C PRO A 82 6.99 0.28 16.89
N GLY A 83 5.82 0.58 16.34
CA GLY A 83 5.69 1.59 15.30
C GLY A 83 6.09 1.15 13.91
N LEU A 84 6.31 -0.16 13.69
CA LEU A 84 6.66 -0.69 12.37
C LEU A 84 5.91 -1.97 12.11
N VAL A 85 5.05 -1.96 11.10
CA VAL A 85 4.20 -3.10 10.72
C VAL A 85 4.46 -3.47 9.27
N GLN A 86 4.63 -4.76 9.01
CA GLN A 86 4.65 -5.28 7.64
C GLN A 86 3.28 -5.81 7.30
N VAL A 87 2.73 -5.38 6.17
CA VAL A 87 1.45 -5.87 5.64
C VAL A 87 1.72 -6.60 4.34
N THR A 88 1.20 -7.80 4.22
CA THR A 88 1.31 -8.58 2.98
C THR A 88 -0.07 -8.99 2.50
N PHE A 89 -0.24 -9.04 1.20
CA PHE A 89 -1.51 -9.44 0.60
C PHE A 89 -1.30 -9.78 -0.87
N GLU A 90 -2.31 -10.43 -1.45
CA GLU A 90 -2.40 -10.62 -2.89
C GLU A 90 -3.49 -9.70 -3.40
N ALA A 91 -3.32 -9.16 -4.61
CA ALA A 91 -4.33 -8.33 -5.23
C ALA A 91 -4.59 -8.80 -6.65
N ARG A 92 -5.82 -8.61 -7.08
CA ARG A 92 -6.22 -8.85 -8.47
C ARG A 92 -6.68 -7.52 -9.05
N LEU A 93 -6.21 -7.21 -10.24
CA LEU A 93 -6.66 -6.05 -10.99
C LEU A 93 -6.99 -6.54 -12.40
N GLY A 94 -8.29 -6.71 -12.68
CA GLY A 94 -8.70 -7.40 -13.89
C GLY A 94 -8.22 -8.84 -13.86
N ASP A 95 -7.48 -9.26 -14.87
CA ASP A 95 -6.95 -10.62 -14.94
C ASP A 95 -5.57 -10.76 -14.30
N ARG A 96 -5.01 -9.66 -13.82
CA ARG A 96 -3.64 -9.66 -13.31
C ARG A 96 -3.63 -9.86 -11.80
N ARG A 97 -2.87 -10.88 -11.36
CA ARG A 97 -2.61 -11.11 -9.94
C ARG A 97 -1.25 -10.56 -9.59
N SER A 98 -1.14 -10.03 -8.38
CA SER A 98 0.15 -9.54 -7.88
C SER A 98 0.24 -9.78 -6.38
N ARG A 99 1.46 -9.97 -5.90
CA ARG A 99 1.74 -10.10 -4.47
C ARG A 99 2.42 -8.84 -3.98
N HIS A 100 1.98 -8.37 -2.82
CA HIS A 100 2.39 -7.08 -2.27
C HIS A 100 2.94 -7.22 -0.88
N SER A 101 3.94 -6.40 -0.58
CA SER A 101 4.50 -6.26 0.76
C SER A 101 4.72 -4.79 1.03
N SER A 102 4.22 -4.32 2.16
CA SER A 102 4.35 -2.91 2.55
C SER A 102 4.90 -2.83 3.95
N LEU A 103 5.67 -1.76 4.21
CA LEU A 103 6.08 -1.39 5.56
C LEU A 103 5.34 -0.12 5.93
N TRP A 104 4.62 -0.18 7.06
CA TRP A 104 3.92 0.97 7.62
C TRP A 104 4.64 1.41 8.88
N ARG A 105 4.84 2.72 9.01
CA ARG A 105 5.61 3.29 10.09
C ARG A 105 4.86 4.42 10.77
N ARG A 106 4.94 4.46 12.10
CA ARG A 106 4.51 5.60 12.89
C ARG A 106 5.72 6.10 13.64
N ARG A 107 6.14 7.34 13.37
CA ARG A 107 7.39 7.89 13.92
C ARG A 107 7.31 8.14 15.42
N ASP A 108 6.13 8.53 15.89
CA ASP A 108 5.88 8.74 17.31
C ASP A 108 4.37 8.63 17.58
N GLU A 109 3.97 8.79 18.83
CA GLU A 109 2.57 8.59 19.19
C GLU A 109 1.64 9.69 18.70
N GLN A 110 2.17 10.86 18.33
CA GLN A 110 1.37 11.94 17.76
C GLN A 110 1.26 11.85 16.25
N SER A 111 2.10 11.05 15.62
CA SER A 111 2.09 10.89 14.17
C SER A 111 1.10 9.82 13.75
N GLY A 112 0.52 10.01 12.55
CA GLY A 112 -0.27 8.96 11.95
C GLY A 112 0.60 7.87 11.34
N TRP A 113 -0.01 6.76 11.02
CA TRP A 113 0.66 5.69 10.29
C TRP A 113 0.82 6.08 8.84
N ARG A 114 2.03 5.86 8.29
CA ARG A 114 2.34 6.18 6.90
C ARG A 114 3.07 5.01 6.27
N MET A 115 2.78 4.76 4.99
CA MET A 115 3.50 3.72 4.26
C MET A 115 4.91 4.19 3.97
N TYR A 116 5.89 3.42 4.42
CA TYR A 116 7.30 3.73 4.24
C TYR A 116 7.89 3.06 3.01
N TYR A 117 7.43 1.86 2.70
CA TYR A 117 7.94 1.07 1.57
C TYR A 117 6.84 0.18 1.02
N HIS A 118 6.86 -0.03 -0.27
CA HIS A 118 5.93 -0.95 -0.93
C HIS A 118 6.63 -1.67 -2.06
N HIS A 119 6.38 -2.97 -2.19
CA HIS A 119 6.91 -3.78 -3.27
C HIS A 119 5.80 -4.68 -3.80
N ALA A 120 5.70 -4.77 -5.12
CA ALA A 120 4.75 -5.66 -5.76
C ALA A 120 5.45 -6.54 -6.79
N THR A 121 4.93 -7.74 -6.97
CA THR A 121 5.42 -8.70 -7.95
C THR A 121 4.21 -9.31 -8.65
N VAL A 122 4.23 -9.35 -9.98
CA VAL A 122 3.19 -10.03 -10.75
C VAL A 122 3.30 -11.54 -10.53
N VAL A 123 2.15 -12.19 -10.35
CA VAL A 123 2.07 -13.65 -10.30
C VAL A 123 1.70 -14.12 -11.70
N PRO A 124 2.61 -14.77 -12.45
CA PRO A 124 2.30 -15.24 -13.78
C PRO A 124 1.25 -16.35 -13.78
N PRO A 125 0.53 -16.54 -14.88
CA PRO A 125 -0.40 -17.67 -14.98
C PRO A 125 0.32 -18.99 -14.70
N GLY A 126 -0.34 -19.88 -13.95
CA GLY A 126 0.23 -21.18 -13.61
C GLY A 126 1.08 -21.18 -12.35
N VAL A 127 1.32 -20.04 -11.75
CA VAL A 127 2.01 -19.92 -10.45
C VAL A 127 0.97 -19.82 -9.36
N GLU A 128 1.15 -20.59 -8.28
CA GLU A 128 0.24 -20.56 -7.14
C GLU A 128 0.45 -19.38 -6.24
#